data_361796431b1ac29aa3aa5036113939a4
#
_entry.id   361796431b1ac29aa3aa5036113939a4
#
_cell.length_a   1.000
_cell.length_b   1.000
_cell.length_c   1.000
_cell.angle_alpha   90.00
_cell.angle_beta   90.00
_cell.angle_gamma   90.00
#
_symmetry.space_group_name_H-M   'P 1'
#
loop_
_entity.id
_entity.type
_entity.pdbx_description
1 polymer ?
#
loop_
_entity_poly.entity_id
_entity_poly.type
_entity_poly.pdbx_seq_one_letter_code
_entity_poly.pdbx_strand_id
1 'polypeptide(L)'
;MDNQENTKSLTLNWTSAQPTVLAYISSMVPNFQDAEDILQTVALTIAEKYDTFDPSCSFLSWALGIAQNKIYDYFRKQSKQRKIKILDTQTVAQIAEIFEKESSHLNEMRYALEFCLGKLSGHWRQILELRYIRELSTQRIAQQLGMSKNAIFITLHRVRMALQECIQKRLSAERNHL
;
A
#
# COMPACT_ATOMS: atom_id res chain seq x y z
N MET A 1 -4.64 24.00 -22.74
CA MET A 1 -5.03 22.56 -22.73
C MET A 1 -4.07 21.71 -21.92
N ASP A 2 -2.79 22.04 -21.83
CA ASP A 2 -1.77 21.24 -21.12
C ASP A 2 -1.97 21.06 -19.59
N ASN A 3 -2.43 22.07 -18.88
CA ASN A 3 -2.45 22.03 -17.41
C ASN A 3 -3.48 21.02 -16.84
N GLN A 4 -4.59 20.81 -17.53
CA GLN A 4 -5.65 19.89 -17.07
C GLN A 4 -5.28 18.42 -17.31
N GLU A 5 -4.57 18.14 -18.39
CA GLU A 5 -4.08 16.80 -18.72
C GLU A 5 -2.91 16.40 -17.80
N ASN A 6 -2.04 17.34 -17.47
CA ASN A 6 -0.94 17.16 -16.53
C ASN A 6 -1.46 16.88 -15.12
N THR A 7 -2.47 17.62 -14.65
CA THR A 7 -3.12 17.38 -13.34
C THR A 7 -3.79 16.01 -13.27
N LYS A 8 -4.47 15.57 -14.34
CA LYS A 8 -5.09 14.25 -14.40
C LYS A 8 -4.04 13.13 -14.35
N SER A 9 -2.97 13.27 -15.11
CA SER A 9 -1.86 12.30 -15.14
C SER A 9 -1.17 12.21 -13.79
N LEU A 10 -0.86 13.33 -13.15
CA LEU A 10 -0.32 13.38 -11.79
C LEU A 10 -1.22 12.64 -10.80
N THR A 11 -2.53 12.93 -10.84
CA THR A 11 -3.50 12.33 -9.91
C THR A 11 -3.53 10.81 -10.04
N LEU A 12 -3.58 10.30 -11.27
CA LEU A 12 -3.59 8.85 -11.53
C LEU A 12 -2.29 8.18 -11.07
N ASN A 13 -1.15 8.76 -11.44
CA ASN A 13 0.16 8.24 -11.06
C ASN A 13 0.35 8.23 -9.55
N TRP A 14 0.00 9.34 -8.87
CA TRP A 14 0.11 9.44 -7.42
C TRP A 14 -0.82 8.47 -6.70
N THR A 15 -2.09 8.38 -7.10
CA THR A 15 -3.06 7.46 -6.48
C THR A 15 -2.58 6.01 -6.55
N SER A 16 -1.93 5.61 -7.64
CA SER A 16 -1.36 4.27 -7.80
C SER A 16 -0.10 4.06 -6.94
N ALA A 17 0.78 5.05 -6.84
CA ALA A 17 2.07 4.94 -6.16
C ALA A 17 1.97 5.15 -4.64
N GLN A 18 1.04 5.97 -4.16
CA GLN A 18 0.93 6.40 -2.77
C GLN A 18 0.95 5.26 -1.74
N PRO A 19 0.21 4.13 -1.91
CA PRO A 19 0.24 3.04 -0.94
C PRO A 19 1.64 2.42 -0.78
N THR A 20 2.37 2.27 -1.89
CA THR A 20 3.73 1.72 -1.88
C THR A 20 4.72 2.71 -1.25
N VAL A 21 4.59 3.99 -1.55
CA VAL A 21 5.42 5.06 -0.94
C VAL A 21 5.18 5.13 0.57
N LEU A 22 3.91 5.04 1.02
CA LEU A 22 3.60 5.01 2.46
C LEU A 22 4.20 3.78 3.14
N ALA A 23 4.08 2.59 2.53
CA ALA A 23 4.65 1.36 3.06
C ALA A 23 6.18 1.46 3.18
N TYR A 24 6.85 2.05 2.16
CA TYR A 24 8.28 2.33 2.19
C TYR A 24 8.67 3.26 3.34
N ILE A 25 7.99 4.39 3.50
CA ILE A 25 8.24 5.34 4.60
C ILE A 25 8.02 4.65 5.96
N SER A 26 6.91 3.93 6.13
CA SER A 26 6.55 3.26 7.38
C SER A 26 7.50 2.12 7.76
N SER A 27 8.19 1.52 6.79
CA SER A 27 9.21 0.49 7.06
C SER A 27 10.45 1.06 7.77
N MET A 28 10.70 2.36 7.68
CA MET A 28 11.86 3.04 8.24
C MET A 28 11.53 4.00 9.38
N VAL A 29 10.33 4.60 9.35
CA VAL A 29 9.86 5.58 10.32
C VAL A 29 8.85 4.92 11.25
N PRO A 30 9.24 4.56 12.51
CA PRO A 30 8.39 3.77 13.40
C PRO A 30 7.14 4.49 13.89
N ASN A 31 7.17 5.83 13.93
CA ASN A 31 6.02 6.62 14.34
C ASN A 31 5.11 6.83 13.12
N PHE A 32 3.87 6.36 13.21
CA PHE A 32 2.90 6.45 12.11
C PHE A 32 2.58 7.90 11.73
N GLN A 33 2.43 8.79 12.72
CA GLN A 33 2.14 10.21 12.47
C GLN A 33 3.30 10.88 11.71
N ASP A 34 4.54 10.61 12.13
CA ASP A 34 5.72 11.12 11.42
C ASP A 34 5.81 10.56 9.99
N ALA A 35 5.42 9.29 9.79
CA ALA A 35 5.39 8.68 8.45
C ALA A 35 4.34 9.34 7.55
N GLU A 36 3.16 9.65 8.06
CA GLU A 36 2.12 10.40 7.34
C GLU A 36 2.57 11.83 7.00
N ASP A 37 3.20 12.53 7.92
CA ASP A 37 3.73 13.88 7.68
C ASP A 37 4.80 13.88 6.57
N ILE A 38 5.66 12.86 6.57
CA ILE A 38 6.63 12.66 5.49
C ILE A 38 5.92 12.38 4.17
N LEU A 39 4.90 11.51 4.14
CA LEU A 39 4.13 11.21 2.94
C LEU A 39 3.47 12.47 2.36
N GLN A 40 2.88 13.32 3.20
CA GLN A 40 2.29 14.60 2.77
C GLN A 40 3.36 15.51 2.14
N THR A 41 4.54 15.59 2.78
CA THR A 41 5.67 16.39 2.24
C THR A 41 6.15 15.83 0.90
N VAL A 42 6.16 14.51 0.72
CA VAL A 42 6.47 13.85 -0.56
C VAL A 42 5.45 14.22 -1.61
N ALA A 43 4.14 14.12 -1.30
CA ALA A 43 3.06 14.47 -2.22
C ALA A 43 3.14 15.92 -2.70
N LEU A 44 3.40 16.87 -1.80
CA LEU A 44 3.61 18.28 -2.14
C LEU A 44 4.82 18.46 -3.06
N THR A 45 5.95 17.83 -2.73
CA THR A 45 7.17 17.90 -3.54
C THR A 45 6.96 17.32 -4.94
N ILE A 46 6.20 16.22 -5.05
CA ILE A 46 5.80 15.61 -6.31
C ILE A 46 4.96 16.61 -7.13
N ALA A 47 3.94 17.22 -6.52
CA ALA A 47 3.08 18.18 -7.18
C ALA A 47 3.87 19.41 -7.70
N GLU A 48 4.79 19.94 -6.89
CA GLU A 48 5.65 21.07 -7.26
C GLU A 48 6.63 20.74 -8.39
N LYS A 49 7.10 19.49 -8.47
CA LYS A 49 8.14 19.05 -9.41
C LYS A 49 7.63 18.21 -10.57
N TYR A 50 6.33 18.02 -10.70
CA TYR A 50 5.77 17.11 -11.70
C TYR A 50 6.15 17.48 -13.12
N ASP A 51 6.28 18.76 -13.44
CA ASP A 51 6.71 19.25 -14.75
C ASP A 51 8.17 18.84 -15.10
N THR A 52 8.95 18.41 -14.10
CA THR A 52 10.31 17.90 -14.30
C THR A 52 10.39 16.38 -14.37
N PHE A 53 9.26 15.68 -14.20
CA PHE A 53 9.20 14.24 -14.30
C PHE A 53 9.34 13.79 -15.75
N ASP A 54 10.27 12.88 -16.01
CA ASP A 54 10.44 12.24 -17.32
C ASP A 54 9.50 11.02 -17.43
N PRO A 55 8.48 11.08 -18.31
CA PRO A 55 7.53 9.97 -18.50
C PRO A 55 8.16 8.67 -19.02
N SER A 56 9.40 8.71 -19.52
CA SER A 56 10.13 7.48 -19.89
C SER A 56 10.62 6.68 -18.69
N CYS A 57 10.62 7.28 -17.50
CA CYS A 57 11.00 6.66 -16.25
C CYS A 57 9.78 6.18 -15.44
N SER A 58 10.01 5.20 -14.56
CA SER A 58 8.99 4.77 -13.60
C SER A 58 8.61 5.92 -12.65
N PHE A 59 7.33 6.31 -12.62
CA PHE A 59 6.84 7.30 -11.66
C PHE A 59 7.08 6.86 -10.21
N LEU A 60 6.89 5.56 -9.92
CA LEU A 60 7.12 5.03 -8.58
C LEU A 60 8.59 5.18 -8.16
N SER A 61 9.54 4.87 -9.04
CA SER A 61 10.98 5.04 -8.77
C SER A 61 11.32 6.49 -8.45
N TRP A 62 10.77 7.41 -9.23
CA TRP A 62 10.94 8.84 -9.01
C TRP A 62 10.34 9.29 -7.67
N ALA A 63 9.12 8.83 -7.34
CA ALA A 63 8.45 9.11 -6.07
C ALA A 63 9.20 8.52 -4.86
N LEU A 64 9.73 7.29 -4.97
CA LEU A 64 10.56 6.66 -3.94
C LEU A 64 11.87 7.43 -3.72
N GLY A 65 12.49 7.95 -4.78
CA GLY A 65 13.68 8.82 -4.68
C GLY A 65 13.39 10.12 -3.90
N ILE A 66 12.22 10.73 -4.11
CA ILE A 66 11.78 11.89 -3.34
C ILE A 66 11.55 11.49 -1.87
N ALA A 67 10.85 10.37 -1.63
CA ALA A 67 10.59 9.87 -0.28
C ALA A 67 11.90 9.57 0.47
N GLN A 68 12.87 8.96 -0.19
CA GLN A 68 14.20 8.69 0.35
C GLN A 68 14.87 9.97 0.88
N ASN A 69 14.86 11.04 0.11
CA ASN A 69 15.43 12.32 0.53
C ASN A 69 14.71 12.90 1.76
N LYS A 70 13.37 12.78 1.83
CA LYS A 70 12.60 13.25 2.99
C LYS A 70 12.85 12.41 4.25
N ILE A 71 13.05 11.11 4.10
CA ILE A 71 13.45 10.21 5.18
C ILE A 71 14.84 10.60 5.71
N TYR A 72 15.80 10.91 4.84
CA TYR A 72 17.11 11.39 5.27
C TYR A 72 17.00 12.71 6.04
N ASP A 73 16.20 13.66 5.59
CA ASP A 73 15.96 14.92 6.27
C ASP A 73 15.33 14.70 7.65
N TYR A 74 14.38 13.77 7.77
CA TYR A 74 13.78 13.37 9.03
C TYR A 74 14.84 12.83 10.01
N PHE A 75 15.63 11.86 9.60
CA PHE A 75 16.67 11.28 10.46
C PHE A 75 17.78 12.29 10.81
N ARG A 76 18.14 13.18 9.90
CA ARG A 76 19.11 14.26 10.16
C ARG A 76 18.60 15.22 11.23
N LYS A 77 17.32 15.54 11.23
CA LYS A 77 16.69 16.36 12.30
C LYS A 77 16.65 15.60 13.62
N GLN A 78 16.28 14.35 13.63
CA GLN A 78 16.22 13.47 14.81
C GLN A 78 17.61 13.23 15.41
N SER A 79 18.65 13.05 14.62
CA SER A 79 20.02 12.83 15.08
C SER A 79 20.62 14.04 15.81
N LYS A 80 20.20 15.26 15.43
CA LYS A 80 20.57 16.49 16.16
C LYS A 80 19.91 16.59 17.54
N GLN A 81 18.75 15.93 17.72
CA GLN A 81 17.97 15.96 18.97
C GLN A 81 18.21 14.74 19.86
N ARG A 82 18.52 13.57 19.28
CA ARG A 82 18.76 12.31 20.00
C ARG A 82 19.92 11.60 19.32
N LYS A 83 20.86 11.00 20.06
CA LYS A 83 21.93 10.13 19.53
C LYS A 83 21.34 8.81 18.99
N ILE A 84 20.51 8.86 17.95
CA ILE A 84 19.93 7.69 17.30
C ILE A 84 20.87 7.26 16.19
N LYS A 85 21.14 5.95 16.11
CA LYS A 85 21.92 5.35 15.01
C LYS A 85 21.11 5.51 13.73
N ILE A 86 21.57 6.35 12.82
CA ILE A 86 20.91 6.59 11.53
C ILE A 86 21.16 5.38 10.65
N LEU A 87 20.12 4.88 9.95
CA LEU A 87 20.29 3.95 8.85
C LEU A 87 21.21 4.61 7.81
N ASP A 88 22.22 3.87 7.34
CA ASP A 88 23.12 4.40 6.34
C ASP A 88 22.38 4.58 4.99
N THR A 89 22.92 5.49 4.17
CA THR A 89 22.33 5.87 2.88
C THR A 89 22.15 4.68 1.95
N GLN A 90 23.07 3.72 2.03
CA GLN A 90 23.06 2.53 1.18
C GLN A 90 21.90 1.60 1.56
N THR A 91 21.66 1.36 2.84
CA THR A 91 20.52 0.55 3.32
C THR A 91 19.18 1.13 2.89
N VAL A 92 19.01 2.46 3.01
CA VAL A 92 17.78 3.14 2.58
C VAL A 92 17.54 2.99 1.06
N ALA A 93 18.62 3.10 0.26
CA ALA A 93 18.55 2.91 -1.19
C ALA A 93 18.20 1.47 -1.58
N GLN A 94 18.82 0.48 -0.92
CA GLN A 94 18.52 -0.94 -1.16
C GLN A 94 17.06 -1.29 -0.85
N ILE A 95 16.50 -0.74 0.22
CA ILE A 95 15.09 -0.94 0.56
C ILE A 95 14.19 -0.32 -0.51
N ALA A 96 14.51 0.88 -1.02
CA ALA A 96 13.74 1.50 -2.11
C ALA A 96 13.73 0.63 -3.38
N GLU A 97 14.88 0.04 -3.73
CA GLU A 97 15.00 -0.87 -4.88
C GLU A 97 14.14 -2.14 -4.74
N ILE A 98 14.04 -2.70 -3.53
CA ILE A 98 13.15 -3.83 -3.25
C ILE A 98 11.68 -3.42 -3.44
N PHE A 99 11.27 -2.26 -2.89
CA PHE A 99 9.90 -1.76 -3.06
C PHE A 99 9.56 -1.50 -4.54
N GLU A 100 10.51 -1.02 -5.32
CA GLU A 100 10.31 -0.81 -6.75
C GLU A 100 10.11 -2.14 -7.48
N LYS A 101 10.97 -3.13 -7.26
CA LYS A 101 10.87 -4.45 -7.88
C LYS A 101 9.60 -5.20 -7.52
N GLU A 102 9.17 -5.12 -6.26
CA GLU A 102 7.98 -5.82 -5.77
C GLU A 102 6.67 -5.08 -6.10
N SER A 103 6.72 -3.81 -6.50
CA SER A 103 5.52 -2.98 -6.69
C SER A 103 4.59 -3.48 -7.79
N SER A 104 5.13 -4.00 -8.89
CA SER A 104 4.34 -4.57 -9.98
C SER A 104 3.56 -5.79 -9.49
N HIS A 105 4.23 -6.70 -8.79
CA HIS A 105 3.61 -7.89 -8.21
C HIS A 105 2.57 -7.56 -7.14
N LEU A 106 2.84 -6.58 -6.27
CA LEU A 106 1.87 -6.11 -5.28
C LEU A 106 0.63 -5.49 -5.93
N ASN A 107 0.78 -4.75 -7.02
CA ASN A 107 -0.34 -4.21 -7.78
C ASN A 107 -1.17 -5.32 -8.43
N GLU A 108 -0.54 -6.31 -9.07
CA GLU A 108 -1.23 -7.48 -9.61
C GLU A 108 -2.01 -8.23 -8.53
N MET A 109 -1.40 -8.48 -7.37
CA MET A 109 -2.06 -9.10 -6.23
C MET A 109 -3.25 -8.28 -5.72
N ARG A 110 -3.12 -6.95 -5.66
CA ARG A 110 -4.21 -6.05 -5.26
C ARG A 110 -5.39 -6.13 -6.23
N TYR A 111 -5.15 -6.03 -7.53
CA TYR A 111 -6.19 -6.16 -8.53
C TYR A 111 -6.86 -7.54 -8.50
N ALA A 112 -6.06 -8.60 -8.33
CA ALA A 112 -6.61 -9.95 -8.18
C ALA A 112 -7.47 -10.08 -6.92
N LEU A 113 -7.04 -9.50 -5.79
CA LEU A 113 -7.81 -9.47 -4.54
C LEU A 113 -9.13 -8.70 -4.71
N GLU A 114 -9.11 -7.48 -5.28
CA GLU A 114 -10.30 -6.67 -5.53
C GLU A 114 -11.32 -7.42 -6.40
N PHE A 115 -10.85 -8.06 -7.47
CA PHE A 115 -11.68 -8.88 -8.32
C PHE A 115 -12.32 -10.06 -7.56
N CYS A 116 -11.52 -10.77 -6.75
CA CYS A 116 -12.01 -11.92 -5.98
C CYS A 116 -12.95 -11.49 -4.83
N LEU A 117 -12.72 -10.36 -4.19
CA LEU A 117 -13.65 -9.76 -3.23
C LEU A 117 -15.00 -9.42 -3.89
N GLY A 118 -14.97 -8.96 -5.16
CA GLY A 118 -16.19 -8.70 -5.93
C GLY A 118 -17.06 -9.94 -6.16
N LYS A 119 -16.47 -11.12 -6.19
CA LYS A 119 -17.16 -12.41 -6.40
C LYS A 119 -17.73 -13.05 -5.13
N LEU A 120 -17.39 -12.54 -3.96
CA LEU A 120 -17.87 -13.10 -2.70
C LEU A 120 -19.38 -12.89 -2.52
N SER A 121 -20.05 -13.88 -1.94
CA SER A 121 -21.45 -13.75 -1.50
C SER A 121 -21.61 -12.62 -0.48
N GLY A 122 -22.80 -12.01 -0.41
CA GLY A 122 -23.06 -10.89 0.50
C GLY A 122 -22.76 -11.21 1.96
N HIS A 123 -23.08 -12.42 2.42
CA HIS A 123 -22.82 -12.86 3.79
C HIS A 123 -21.31 -12.94 4.10
N TRP A 124 -20.51 -13.49 3.20
CA TRP A 124 -19.06 -13.58 3.37
C TRP A 124 -18.41 -12.19 3.35
N ARG A 125 -18.87 -11.33 2.45
CA ARG A 125 -18.43 -9.93 2.36
C ARG A 125 -18.73 -9.18 3.65
N GLN A 126 -19.94 -9.33 4.22
CA GLN A 126 -20.33 -8.73 5.47
C GLN A 126 -19.42 -9.15 6.64
N ILE A 127 -19.08 -10.43 6.76
CA ILE A 127 -18.19 -10.93 7.82
C ILE A 127 -16.78 -10.35 7.65
N LEU A 128 -16.27 -10.25 6.42
CA LEU A 128 -14.96 -9.62 6.15
C LEU A 128 -14.98 -8.13 6.50
N GLU A 129 -16.02 -7.40 6.11
CA GLU A 129 -16.17 -5.96 6.45
C GLU A 129 -16.15 -5.76 7.96
N LEU A 130 -16.95 -6.52 8.70
CA LEU A 130 -17.01 -6.44 10.16
C LEU A 130 -15.66 -6.77 10.80
N ARG A 131 -14.90 -7.73 10.23
CA ARG A 131 -13.62 -8.17 10.78
C ARG A 131 -12.47 -7.22 10.45
N TYR A 132 -12.36 -6.75 9.19
CA TYR A 132 -11.15 -6.08 8.69
C TYR A 132 -11.33 -4.57 8.50
N ILE A 133 -12.55 -4.10 8.26
CA ILE A 133 -12.80 -2.66 8.11
C ILE A 133 -13.28 -2.07 9.45
N ARG A 134 -14.18 -2.79 10.15
CA ARG A 134 -14.67 -2.35 11.47
C ARG A 134 -13.90 -2.94 12.64
N GLU A 135 -12.89 -3.75 12.39
CA GLU A 135 -11.95 -4.34 13.35
C GLU A 135 -12.63 -5.10 14.52
N LEU A 136 -13.85 -5.59 14.32
CA LEU A 136 -14.59 -6.26 15.37
C LEU A 136 -13.97 -7.63 15.71
N SER A 137 -13.99 -7.98 17.01
CA SER A 137 -13.63 -9.32 17.47
C SER A 137 -14.62 -10.36 16.95
N THR A 138 -14.17 -11.62 16.77
CA THR A 138 -15.05 -12.72 16.35
C THR A 138 -16.24 -12.92 17.28
N GLN A 139 -16.10 -12.58 18.55
CA GLN A 139 -17.18 -12.64 19.53
C GLN A 139 -18.24 -11.57 19.28
N ARG A 140 -17.84 -10.33 18.98
CA ARG A 140 -18.78 -9.23 18.64
C ARG A 140 -19.48 -9.50 17.31
N ILE A 141 -18.76 -10.03 16.31
CA ILE A 141 -19.35 -10.41 15.03
C ILE A 141 -20.41 -11.51 15.24
N ALA A 142 -20.10 -12.53 16.05
CA ALA A 142 -21.02 -13.60 16.38
C ALA A 142 -22.31 -13.08 17.03
N GLN A 143 -22.19 -12.18 18.00
CA GLN A 143 -23.34 -11.53 18.66
C GLN A 143 -24.18 -10.70 17.66
N GLN A 144 -23.52 -9.92 16.80
CA GLN A 144 -24.20 -9.05 15.83
C GLN A 144 -24.95 -9.82 14.75
N LEU A 145 -24.42 -10.99 14.34
CA LEU A 145 -24.99 -11.82 13.28
C LEU A 145 -25.84 -12.98 13.78
N GLY A 146 -26.03 -13.13 15.10
CA GLY A 146 -26.77 -14.25 15.68
C GLY A 146 -26.13 -15.62 15.45
N MET A 147 -24.80 -15.68 15.31
CA MET A 147 -24.02 -16.89 15.03
C MET A 147 -23.20 -17.30 16.22
N SER A 148 -22.75 -18.57 16.25
CA SER A 148 -21.75 -19.00 17.24
C SER A 148 -20.34 -18.45 16.88
N LYS A 149 -19.52 -18.20 17.90
CA LYS A 149 -18.13 -17.76 17.71
C LYS A 149 -17.34 -18.73 16.81
N ASN A 150 -17.58 -20.04 16.98
CA ASN A 150 -16.95 -21.09 16.19
C ASN A 150 -17.40 -21.02 14.72
N ALA A 151 -18.68 -20.76 14.46
CA ALA A 151 -19.19 -20.58 13.09
C ALA A 151 -18.53 -19.39 12.40
N ILE A 152 -18.34 -18.25 13.09
CA ILE A 152 -17.60 -17.10 12.53
C ILE A 152 -16.14 -17.46 12.23
N PHE A 153 -15.46 -18.18 13.13
CA PHE A 153 -14.09 -18.61 12.91
C PHE A 153 -13.96 -19.52 11.68
N ILE A 154 -14.83 -20.53 11.56
CA ILE A 154 -14.86 -21.43 10.40
C ILE A 154 -15.16 -20.67 9.11
N THR A 155 -16.13 -19.76 9.15
CA THR A 155 -16.49 -18.94 7.98
C THR A 155 -15.33 -18.06 7.55
N LEU A 156 -14.67 -17.36 8.45
CA LEU A 156 -13.48 -16.57 8.13
C LEU A 156 -12.35 -17.41 7.53
N HIS A 157 -12.15 -18.64 8.04
CA HIS A 157 -11.17 -19.55 7.47
C HIS A 157 -11.54 -19.93 6.03
N ARG A 158 -12.78 -20.35 5.79
CA ARG A 158 -13.28 -20.73 4.45
C ARG A 158 -13.18 -19.57 3.47
N VAL A 159 -13.54 -18.36 3.89
CA VAL A 159 -13.45 -17.16 3.04
C VAL A 159 -12.00 -16.87 2.63
N ARG A 160 -11.06 -16.97 3.58
CA ARG A 160 -9.62 -16.77 3.29
C ARG A 160 -9.10 -17.79 2.29
N MET A 161 -9.47 -19.07 2.48
CA MET A 161 -9.06 -20.14 1.56
C MET A 161 -9.64 -19.91 0.14
N ALA A 162 -10.91 -19.54 0.04
CA ALA A 162 -11.56 -19.24 -1.24
C ALA A 162 -10.93 -18.03 -1.94
N LEU A 163 -10.58 -16.97 -1.18
CA LEU A 163 -9.86 -15.82 -1.72
C LEU A 163 -8.47 -16.19 -2.19
N GLN A 164 -7.71 -16.95 -1.41
CA GLN A 164 -6.37 -17.43 -1.79
C GLN A 164 -6.41 -18.22 -3.10
N GLU A 165 -7.34 -19.17 -3.23
CA GLU A 165 -7.49 -19.96 -4.45
C GLU A 165 -7.90 -19.11 -5.67
N CYS A 166 -8.83 -18.18 -5.48
CA CYS A 166 -9.25 -17.25 -6.52
C CYS A 166 -8.09 -16.37 -7.00
N ILE A 167 -7.31 -15.77 -6.06
CA ILE A 167 -6.17 -14.93 -6.38
C ILE A 167 -5.11 -15.72 -7.15
N GLN A 168 -4.75 -16.92 -6.68
CA GLN A 168 -3.78 -17.77 -7.35
C GLN A 168 -4.19 -18.10 -8.79
N LYS A 169 -5.46 -18.47 -9.01
CA LYS A 169 -6.02 -18.73 -10.36
C LYS A 169 -5.94 -17.49 -11.24
N ARG A 170 -6.25 -16.32 -10.71
CA ARG A 170 -6.21 -15.06 -11.45
C ARG A 170 -4.79 -14.70 -11.89
N LEU A 171 -3.84 -14.73 -10.97
CA LEU A 171 -2.43 -14.45 -11.25
C LEU A 171 -1.80 -15.47 -12.22
N SER A 172 -2.21 -16.74 -12.14
CA SER A 172 -1.74 -17.77 -13.08
C SER A 172 -2.31 -17.58 -14.47
N ALA A 173 -3.56 -17.14 -14.62
CA ALA A 173 -4.19 -16.87 -15.91
C ALA A 173 -3.53 -15.69 -16.64
N GLU A 174 -3.17 -14.63 -15.91
CA GLU A 174 -2.48 -13.47 -16.49
C GLU A 174 -1.06 -13.79 -16.98
N ARG A 175 -0.33 -14.67 -16.26
CA ARG A 175 1.00 -15.15 -16.69
C ARG A 175 0.99 -16.03 -17.93
N ASN A 176 -0.12 -16.70 -18.24
CA ASN A 176 -0.23 -17.57 -19.42
C ASN A 176 -0.70 -16.80 -20.67
N HIS A 177 -0.98 -15.52 -20.59
CA HIS A 177 -1.38 -14.64 -21.69
C HIS A 177 -0.27 -13.69 -22.17
N LEU A 178 0.91 -13.76 -21.56
CA LEU A 178 2.14 -13.05 -21.95
C LEU A 178 3.12 -14.00 -22.63
#